data_9a090779a80c7369d162a3f4d9624103
#
_entry.id   9a090779a80c7369d162a3f4d9624103
#
_cell.length_a   1.000
_cell.length_b   1.000
_cell.length_c   1.000
_cell.angle_alpha   90.00
_cell.angle_beta   90.00
_cell.angle_gamma   90.00
#
_symmetry.space_group_name_H-M   'P 1'
#
loop_
_entity.id
_entity.type
_entity.pdbx_description
1 polymer ?
#
loop_
_entity_poly.entity_id
_entity_poly.type
_entity_poly.pdbx_seq_one_letter_code
_entity_poly.pdbx_strand_id
1 'polypeptide(L)'
;MQVVKRDGTKQEFNKSKIFNAIKKAFNASECYTVDDTAINNVVEEIPIWDGITIEEIQDSIIETLRDFDYDCVANCYAAYRSEQSRYREMLAKIEYQDSYINSTENAATSSETDGNANVTSKNVATLESEDRKRENRGIQRYRMKRQLKKMYPELASQYAIDLEHHIIYTHDEASTSVLKQYCMAASLYPLMLEGVGNIDGVTPGPPNDLRSFSGQVTNLVFLLSSQCKGAVALGGYFIALNYYIIAEFGPKWYEKLDVVVTNDHAYIKRTVGDFIKEAFKQFVWGINQPAGNRSYQSPFTNVSYYDHTYFNSIFGEFYYPDGTQPEWKAIDTLQRFFMKWFNKLRLTQVLTFPVNISAA
;
A
#
# COMPACT_ATOMS: atom_id res chain seq x y z
N MET A 1 29.90 18.66 32.35
CA MET A 1 28.67 18.99 31.61
C MET A 1 28.54 18.04 30.44
N GLN A 2 27.40 17.39 30.29
CA GLN A 2 27.16 16.39 29.29
C GLN A 2 26.18 16.88 28.22
N VAL A 3 26.40 16.45 26.99
CA VAL A 3 25.54 16.75 25.84
C VAL A 3 24.92 15.44 25.35
N VAL A 4 23.65 15.47 24.99
CA VAL A 4 22.93 14.32 24.44
C VAL A 4 23.13 14.31 22.92
N LYS A 5 23.70 13.21 22.42
CA LYS A 5 23.84 12.98 20.97
C LYS A 5 22.50 12.57 20.35
N ARG A 6 22.44 12.55 19.02
CA ARG A 6 21.26 12.14 18.23
C ARG A 6 20.84 10.68 18.49
N ASP A 7 21.76 9.81 18.86
CA ASP A 7 21.53 8.43 19.23
C ASP A 7 21.11 8.24 20.70
N GLY A 8 20.88 9.33 21.42
CA GLY A 8 20.54 9.33 22.84
C GLY A 8 21.74 9.12 23.80
N THR A 9 22.93 8.85 23.29
CA THR A 9 24.13 8.69 24.12
C THR A 9 24.61 10.03 24.66
N LYS A 10 25.18 10.03 25.86
CA LYS A 10 25.75 11.21 26.50
C LYS A 10 27.25 11.30 26.24
N GLN A 11 27.72 12.48 25.93
CA GLN A 11 29.13 12.79 25.75
C GLN A 11 29.53 14.05 26.49
N GLU A 12 30.75 14.12 26.94
CA GLU A 12 31.30 15.34 27.54
C GLU A 12 31.30 16.49 26.54
N PHE A 13 30.84 17.68 27.00
CA PHE A 13 30.78 18.87 26.18
C PHE A 13 32.17 19.33 25.78
N ASN A 14 32.34 19.68 24.49
CA ASN A 14 33.60 20.21 23.99
C ASN A 14 33.35 21.48 23.15
N LYS A 15 33.71 22.60 23.76
CA LYS A 15 33.57 23.96 23.21
C LYS A 15 34.33 24.14 21.88
N SER A 16 35.48 23.49 21.72
CA SER A 16 36.30 23.61 20.52
C SER A 16 35.57 23.07 19.29
N LYS A 17 34.63 22.14 19.46
CA LYS A 17 33.80 21.63 18.32
C LYS A 17 32.87 22.72 17.78
N ILE A 18 32.28 23.55 18.69
CA ILE A 18 31.39 24.64 18.29
C ILE A 18 32.22 25.72 17.61
N PHE A 19 33.36 26.13 18.23
CA PHE A 19 34.27 27.08 17.62
C PHE A 19 34.66 26.70 16.17
N ASN A 20 35.10 25.46 15.98
CA ASN A 20 35.51 24.97 14.66
C ASN A 20 34.34 24.92 13.66
N ALA A 21 33.13 24.63 14.12
CA ALA A 21 31.95 24.60 13.26
C ALA A 21 31.57 26.03 12.81
N ILE A 22 31.59 27.00 13.69
CA ILE A 22 31.34 28.41 13.39
C ILE A 22 32.45 28.96 12.48
N LYS A 23 33.73 28.66 12.79
CA LYS A 23 34.85 29.06 11.92
C LYS A 23 34.72 28.56 10.47
N LYS A 24 34.27 27.32 10.29
CA LYS A 24 33.97 26.79 8.95
C LYS A 24 32.84 27.56 8.27
N ALA A 25 31.81 27.96 9.00
CA ALA A 25 30.71 28.74 8.43
C ALA A 25 31.15 30.16 8.03
N PHE A 26 32.01 30.81 8.82
CA PHE A 26 32.64 32.09 8.45
C PHE A 26 33.44 31.96 7.17
N ASN A 27 34.29 30.93 7.05
CA ASN A 27 35.09 30.67 5.85
C ASN A 27 34.22 30.40 4.61
N ALA A 28 33.09 29.72 4.79
CA ALA A 28 32.18 29.37 3.70
C ALA A 28 31.28 30.55 3.26
N SER A 29 31.06 31.51 4.15
CA SER A 29 30.16 32.65 3.88
C SER A 29 30.73 33.66 2.94
N GLU A 30 32.09 33.80 2.89
CA GLU A 30 32.81 34.82 2.15
C GLU A 30 32.37 36.28 2.44
N CYS A 31 31.43 36.46 3.39
CA CYS A 31 30.85 37.77 3.72
C CYS A 31 31.70 38.57 4.67
N TYR A 32 32.50 37.91 5.48
CA TYR A 32 33.27 38.51 6.55
C TYR A 32 34.68 37.92 6.59
N THR A 33 35.67 38.80 6.97
CA THR A 33 37.01 38.29 7.27
C THR A 33 36.94 37.44 8.55
N VAL A 34 37.58 36.28 8.51
CA VAL A 34 37.60 35.37 9.69
C VAL A 34 38.42 36.00 10.81
N ASP A 35 37.78 36.26 11.92
CA ASP A 35 38.41 36.76 13.17
C ASP A 35 38.10 35.76 14.30
N ASP A 36 39.14 35.12 14.81
CA ASP A 36 39.02 34.15 15.92
C ASP A 36 38.51 34.80 17.20
N THR A 37 38.72 36.09 17.37
CA THR A 37 38.18 36.84 18.53
C THR A 37 36.67 37.01 18.42
N ALA A 38 36.18 37.37 17.23
CA ALA A 38 34.75 37.49 16.96
C ALA A 38 34.04 36.14 17.14
N ILE A 39 34.65 35.04 16.63
CA ILE A 39 34.12 33.70 16.82
C ILE A 39 34.05 33.31 18.29
N ASN A 40 35.09 33.61 19.07
CA ASN A 40 35.09 33.32 20.51
C ASN A 40 33.98 34.07 21.23
N ASN A 41 33.73 35.36 20.90
CA ASN A 41 32.65 36.13 21.48
C ASN A 41 31.29 35.49 21.23
N VAL A 42 31.02 35.03 20.01
CA VAL A 42 29.80 34.29 19.67
C VAL A 42 29.70 33.00 20.48
N VAL A 43 30.80 32.23 20.57
CA VAL A 43 30.83 30.96 21.29
C VAL A 43 30.60 31.12 22.80
N GLU A 44 31.02 32.22 23.40
CA GLU A 44 30.78 32.51 24.84
C GLU A 44 29.29 32.79 25.14
N GLU A 45 28.57 33.38 24.21
CA GLU A 45 27.16 33.76 24.39
C GLU A 45 26.17 32.62 24.06
N ILE A 46 26.63 31.49 23.47
CA ILE A 46 25.76 30.36 23.18
C ILE A 46 25.28 29.72 24.49
N PRO A 47 23.97 29.67 24.77
CA PRO A 47 23.42 29.07 25.96
C PRO A 47 23.65 27.56 25.99
N ILE A 48 24.37 27.05 26.98
CA ILE A 48 24.68 25.64 27.18
C ILE A 48 24.34 25.21 28.60
N TRP A 49 23.57 24.12 28.72
CA TRP A 49 23.19 23.51 30.00
C TRP A 49 23.46 22.01 30.01
N ASP A 50 23.47 21.40 31.18
CA ASP A 50 23.69 19.95 31.28
C ASP A 50 22.51 19.16 30.71
N GLY A 51 22.80 18.23 29.81
CA GLY A 51 21.77 17.46 29.10
C GLY A 51 21.21 18.10 27.80
N ILE A 52 21.75 19.27 27.39
CA ILE A 52 21.39 19.89 26.11
C ILE A 52 21.63 18.91 24.92
N THR A 53 20.74 18.91 23.97
CA THR A 53 20.88 18.11 22.75
C THR A 53 21.76 18.80 21.71
N ILE A 54 22.34 18.04 20.79
CA ILE A 54 23.11 18.61 19.68
C ILE A 54 22.24 19.49 18.80
N GLU A 55 20.94 19.16 18.62
CA GLU A 55 20.03 19.97 17.81
C GLU A 55 19.78 21.36 18.47
N GLU A 56 19.52 21.39 19.78
CA GLU A 56 19.37 22.63 20.52
C GLU A 56 20.63 23.51 20.47
N ILE A 57 21.82 22.90 20.61
CA ILE A 57 23.08 23.64 20.43
C ILE A 57 23.16 24.26 19.01
N GLN A 58 22.78 23.52 17.98
CA GLN A 58 22.84 24.03 16.61
C GLN A 58 21.81 25.12 16.34
N ASP A 59 20.63 25.05 16.96
CA ASP A 59 19.64 26.12 16.92
C ASP A 59 20.15 27.36 17.59
N SER A 60 20.70 27.24 18.81
CA SER A 60 21.30 28.36 19.57
C SER A 60 22.48 29.00 18.81
N ILE A 61 23.33 28.24 18.12
CA ILE A 61 24.39 28.78 17.28
C ILE A 61 23.82 29.71 16.20
N ILE A 62 22.74 29.27 15.51
CA ILE A 62 22.13 30.05 14.42
C ILE A 62 21.52 31.36 14.99
N GLU A 63 20.84 31.27 16.13
CA GLU A 63 20.25 32.43 16.82
C GLU A 63 21.31 33.39 17.28
N THR A 64 22.34 32.94 18.01
CA THR A 64 23.44 33.79 18.50
C THR A 64 24.20 34.46 17.34
N LEU A 65 24.44 33.75 16.24
CA LEU A 65 25.06 34.37 15.06
C LEU A 65 24.23 35.53 14.48
N ARG A 66 22.91 35.42 14.50
CA ARG A 66 22.00 36.49 14.06
C ARG A 66 21.97 37.66 15.05
N ASP A 67 22.00 37.37 16.35
CA ASP A 67 22.06 38.40 17.40
C ASP A 67 23.35 39.25 17.33
N PHE A 68 24.39 38.67 16.75
CA PHE A 68 25.66 39.37 16.43
C PHE A 68 25.70 39.99 15.02
N ASP A 69 24.56 40.08 14.31
CA ASP A 69 24.43 40.61 12.96
C ASP A 69 25.24 39.80 11.88
N TYR A 70 25.58 38.53 12.16
CA TYR A 70 26.25 37.63 11.21
C TYR A 70 25.26 36.77 10.39
N ASP A 71 24.23 37.40 9.85
CA ASP A 71 23.16 36.68 9.11
C ASP A 71 23.68 35.81 7.96
N CYS A 72 24.67 36.31 7.22
CA CYS A 72 25.28 35.54 6.13
C CYS A 72 25.94 34.26 6.63
N VAL A 73 26.64 34.31 7.74
CA VAL A 73 27.29 33.16 8.38
C VAL A 73 26.25 32.21 8.94
N ALA A 74 25.21 32.73 9.59
CA ALA A 74 24.09 31.96 10.15
C ALA A 74 23.39 31.17 9.01
N ASN A 75 23.18 31.79 7.85
CA ASN A 75 22.58 31.15 6.70
C ASN A 75 23.48 30.04 6.11
N CYS A 76 24.80 30.27 6.01
CA CYS A 76 25.77 29.25 5.59
C CYS A 76 25.81 28.08 6.56
N TYR A 77 25.78 28.35 7.88
CA TYR A 77 25.73 27.31 8.91
C TYR A 77 24.44 26.48 8.81
N ALA A 78 23.28 27.12 8.65
CA ALA A 78 21.99 26.46 8.48
C ALA A 78 21.92 25.61 7.21
N ALA A 79 22.46 26.13 6.10
CA ALA A 79 22.53 25.38 4.83
C ALA A 79 23.39 24.11 4.97
N TYR A 80 24.58 24.24 5.55
CA TYR A 80 25.46 23.08 5.80
C TYR A 80 24.80 22.05 6.73
N ARG A 81 24.15 22.50 7.82
CA ARG A 81 23.39 21.63 8.73
C ARG A 81 22.31 20.84 7.98
N SER A 82 21.57 21.52 7.11
CA SER A 82 20.51 20.89 6.29
C SER A 82 21.11 19.84 5.33
N GLU A 83 22.22 20.16 4.67
CA GLU A 83 22.91 19.21 3.77
C GLU A 83 23.41 17.97 4.53
N GLN A 84 24.05 18.16 5.69
CA GLN A 84 24.51 17.06 6.52
C GLN A 84 23.35 16.18 7.06
N SER A 85 22.19 16.78 7.31
CA SER A 85 20.99 16.03 7.70
C SER A 85 20.49 15.17 6.56
N ARG A 86 20.41 15.71 5.35
CA ARG A 86 20.04 14.94 4.14
C ARG A 86 21.00 13.79 3.87
N TYR A 87 22.31 14.05 4.03
CA TYR A 87 23.33 13.02 3.84
C TYR A 87 23.15 11.85 4.83
N ARG A 88 22.92 12.16 6.12
CA ARG A 88 22.66 11.12 7.14
C ARG A 88 21.38 10.33 6.86
N GLU A 89 20.31 11.02 6.43
CA GLU A 89 19.05 10.34 6.04
C GLU A 89 19.27 9.39 4.86
N MET A 90 20.07 9.83 3.88
CA MET A 90 20.44 8.99 2.74
C MET A 90 21.27 7.76 3.17
N LEU A 91 22.27 7.94 4.03
CA LEU A 91 23.07 6.82 4.55
C LEU A 91 22.20 5.83 5.34
N ALA A 92 21.33 6.32 6.23
CA ALA A 92 20.42 5.46 6.98
C ALA A 92 19.46 4.69 6.06
N LYS A 93 19.04 5.30 4.94
CA LYS A 93 18.24 4.62 3.93
C LYS A 93 19.04 3.51 3.23
N ILE A 94 20.27 3.77 2.85
CA ILE A 94 21.17 2.77 2.21
C ILE A 94 21.42 1.60 3.18
N GLU A 95 21.78 1.89 4.42
CA GLU A 95 22.00 0.86 5.44
C GLU A 95 20.77 -0.03 5.67
N TYR A 96 19.60 0.59 5.69
CA TYR A 96 18.34 -0.15 5.76
C TYR A 96 18.12 -1.04 4.54
N GLN A 97 18.32 -0.52 3.33
CA GLN A 97 18.17 -1.27 2.09
C GLN A 97 19.11 -2.47 2.03
N ASP A 98 20.38 -2.26 2.40
CA ASP A 98 21.39 -3.33 2.47
C ASP A 98 21.01 -4.38 3.52
N SER A 99 20.57 -3.96 4.69
CA SER A 99 20.12 -4.88 5.74
C SER A 99 18.89 -5.67 5.33
N TYR A 100 17.94 -5.04 4.66
CA TYR A 100 16.72 -5.70 4.18
C TYR A 100 17.03 -6.80 3.17
N ILE A 101 17.83 -6.51 2.16
CA ILE A 101 18.18 -7.47 1.10
C ILE A 101 19.05 -8.61 1.64
N ASN A 102 20.01 -8.30 2.53
CA ASN A 102 20.95 -9.28 3.07
C ASN A 102 20.39 -10.10 4.26
N SER A 103 19.24 -9.71 4.82
CA SER A 103 18.61 -10.47 5.90
C SER A 103 18.11 -11.84 5.43
N THR A 104 18.25 -12.85 6.29
CA THR A 104 17.74 -14.22 6.04
C THR A 104 16.24 -14.37 6.30
N GLU A 105 15.61 -13.37 6.93
CA GLU A 105 14.18 -13.38 7.18
C GLU A 105 13.38 -13.17 5.89
N ASN A 106 12.14 -13.63 5.86
CA ASN A 106 11.25 -13.35 4.73
C ASN A 106 10.73 -11.90 4.74
N ALA A 107 10.20 -11.44 3.61
CA ALA A 107 9.73 -10.06 3.48
C ALA A 107 8.61 -9.71 4.48
N ALA A 108 7.76 -10.67 4.86
CA ALA A 108 6.66 -10.44 5.79
C ALA A 108 7.14 -10.18 7.22
N THR A 109 8.23 -10.85 7.65
CA THR A 109 8.77 -10.73 9.02
C THR A 109 9.78 -9.61 9.16
N SER A 110 10.49 -9.24 8.09
CA SER A 110 11.51 -8.18 8.11
C SER A 110 10.97 -6.79 7.75
N SER A 111 9.67 -6.65 7.49
CA SER A 111 9.05 -5.35 7.23
C SER A 111 8.92 -4.53 8.51
N GLU A 112 9.43 -3.30 8.50
CA GLU A 112 9.27 -2.36 9.62
C GLU A 112 7.91 -1.68 9.66
N THR A 113 7.19 -1.66 8.53
CA THR A 113 5.97 -0.86 8.40
C THR A 113 4.72 -1.71 8.39
N ASP A 114 4.64 -2.68 7.50
CA ASP A 114 3.45 -3.52 7.31
C ASP A 114 3.88 -4.90 6.84
N GLY A 115 4.21 -5.80 7.75
CA GLY A 115 4.40 -7.21 7.43
C GLY A 115 3.13 -7.80 6.85
N ASN A 116 3.20 -8.43 5.67
CA ASN A 116 2.06 -9.05 5.04
C ASN A 116 2.38 -10.51 4.69
N ALA A 117 1.57 -11.44 5.19
CA ALA A 117 1.75 -12.88 4.98
C ALA A 117 1.74 -13.30 3.50
N ASN A 118 1.21 -12.46 2.61
CA ASN A 118 1.19 -12.71 1.17
C ASN A 118 2.51 -12.35 0.47
N VAL A 119 3.43 -11.69 1.18
CA VAL A 119 4.72 -11.24 0.65
C VAL A 119 5.82 -12.03 1.36
N THR A 120 6.25 -13.12 0.77
CA THR A 120 7.24 -14.03 1.37
C THR A 120 8.64 -13.88 0.79
N SER A 121 8.76 -13.36 -0.45
CA SER A 121 10.06 -13.20 -1.11
C SER A 121 10.57 -11.78 -1.00
N LYS A 122 11.87 -11.63 -0.76
CA LYS A 122 12.59 -10.36 -0.86
C LYS A 122 13.14 -10.17 -2.25
N ASN A 123 12.86 -9.02 -2.83
CA ASN A 123 13.36 -8.60 -4.13
C ASN A 123 13.28 -7.08 -4.24
N VAL A 124 13.69 -6.52 -5.38
CA VAL A 124 13.67 -5.07 -5.60
C VAL A 124 12.27 -4.48 -5.42
N ALA A 125 11.23 -5.14 -5.91
CA ALA A 125 9.86 -4.63 -5.81
C ALA A 125 9.34 -4.62 -4.35
N THR A 126 9.73 -5.59 -3.52
CA THR A 126 9.38 -5.58 -2.09
C THR A 126 10.16 -4.49 -1.34
N LEU A 127 11.42 -4.24 -1.70
CA LEU A 127 12.22 -3.15 -1.14
C LEU A 127 11.65 -1.77 -1.49
N GLU A 128 11.33 -1.53 -2.76
CA GLU A 128 10.69 -0.28 -3.19
C GLU A 128 9.34 -0.05 -2.48
N SER A 129 8.61 -1.13 -2.26
CA SER A 129 7.38 -1.10 -1.49
C SER A 129 7.61 -0.66 -0.04
N GLU A 130 8.61 -1.21 0.62
CA GLU A 130 8.96 -0.87 2.00
C GLU A 130 9.40 0.59 2.13
N ASP A 131 10.28 1.06 1.26
CA ASP A 131 10.69 2.46 1.22
C ASP A 131 9.49 3.40 1.10
N ARG A 132 8.57 3.10 0.17
CA ARG A 132 7.35 3.89 -0.03
C ARG A 132 6.45 3.90 1.21
N LYS A 133 6.31 2.76 1.89
CA LYS A 133 5.53 2.66 3.12
C LYS A 133 6.13 3.48 4.25
N ARG A 134 7.45 3.46 4.41
CA ARG A 134 8.16 4.28 5.42
C ARG A 134 7.93 5.78 5.18
N GLU A 135 8.10 6.24 3.94
CA GLU A 135 7.83 7.63 3.55
C GLU A 135 6.37 8.02 3.80
N ASN A 136 5.43 7.18 3.35
CA ASN A 136 4.00 7.43 3.55
C ASN A 136 3.63 7.50 5.03
N ARG A 137 4.16 6.63 5.88
CA ARG A 137 3.94 6.66 7.33
C ARG A 137 4.38 8.00 7.93
N GLY A 138 5.58 8.47 7.59
CA GLY A 138 6.07 9.77 8.03
C GLY A 138 5.16 10.92 7.61
N ILE A 139 4.74 10.94 6.35
CA ILE A 139 3.82 11.96 5.81
C ILE A 139 2.46 11.91 6.53
N GLN A 140 1.90 10.73 6.76
CA GLN A 140 0.59 10.61 7.43
C GLN A 140 0.67 11.04 8.89
N ARG A 141 1.71 10.67 9.62
CA ARG A 141 1.94 11.13 11.01
C ARG A 141 2.06 12.64 11.09
N TYR A 142 2.82 13.25 10.19
CA TYR A 142 2.93 14.71 10.12
C TYR A 142 1.58 15.38 9.83
N ARG A 143 0.81 14.86 8.84
CA ARG A 143 -0.52 15.38 8.51
C ARG A 143 -1.48 15.25 9.68
N MET A 144 -1.52 14.09 10.32
CA MET A 144 -2.38 13.84 11.47
C MET A 144 -2.04 14.77 12.64
N LYS A 145 -0.75 14.90 13.00
CA LYS A 145 -0.30 15.82 14.03
C LYS A 145 -0.70 17.26 13.73
N ARG A 146 -0.54 17.69 12.48
CA ARG A 146 -0.96 19.03 12.03
C ARG A 146 -2.47 19.24 12.14
N GLN A 147 -3.27 18.23 11.78
CA GLN A 147 -4.73 18.28 11.87
C GLN A 147 -5.19 18.31 13.33
N LEU A 148 -4.63 17.46 14.18
CA LEU A 148 -4.90 17.42 15.61
C LEU A 148 -4.53 18.76 16.28
N LYS A 149 -3.38 19.35 15.92
CA LYS A 149 -2.98 20.67 16.46
C LYS A 149 -4.00 21.76 16.13
N LYS A 150 -4.73 21.65 15.02
CA LYS A 150 -5.80 22.60 14.66
C LYS A 150 -7.10 22.35 15.43
N MET A 151 -7.48 21.08 15.62
CA MET A 151 -8.77 20.68 16.18
C MET A 151 -8.70 20.49 17.70
N TYR A 152 -7.60 19.93 18.19
CA TYR A 152 -7.36 19.52 19.58
C TYR A 152 -5.90 19.76 19.95
N PRO A 153 -5.47 21.04 20.16
CA PRO A 153 -4.06 21.39 20.35
C PRO A 153 -3.39 20.62 21.50
N GLU A 154 -4.12 20.42 22.58
CA GLU A 154 -3.67 19.72 23.78
C GLU A 154 -3.37 18.23 23.55
N LEU A 155 -4.04 17.60 22.58
CA LEU A 155 -3.88 16.17 22.28
C LEU A 155 -2.77 15.89 21.27
N ALA A 156 -2.36 16.87 20.49
CA ALA A 156 -1.45 16.67 19.37
C ALA A 156 -0.06 16.16 19.79
N SER A 157 0.45 16.62 20.92
CA SER A 157 1.74 16.18 21.47
C SER A 157 1.62 14.79 22.10
N GLN A 158 0.53 14.55 22.85
CA GLN A 158 0.29 13.26 23.48
C GLN A 158 0.08 12.16 22.42
N TYR A 159 -0.65 12.43 21.35
CA TYR A 159 -0.83 11.51 20.24
C TYR A 159 0.51 11.05 19.64
N ALA A 160 1.46 11.97 19.45
CA ALA A 160 2.77 11.62 18.90
C ALA A 160 3.57 10.72 19.86
N ILE A 161 3.51 10.99 21.16
CA ILE A 161 4.15 10.20 22.22
C ILE A 161 3.52 8.81 22.28
N ASP A 162 2.20 8.74 22.27
CA ASP A 162 1.46 7.48 22.38
C ASP A 162 1.71 6.55 21.17
N LEU A 163 1.85 7.11 19.95
CA LEU A 163 2.28 6.36 18.78
C LEU A 163 3.71 5.83 18.90
N GLU A 164 4.63 6.66 19.41
CA GLU A 164 6.04 6.28 19.56
C GLU A 164 6.23 5.19 20.63
N HIS A 165 5.46 5.27 21.71
CA HIS A 165 5.48 4.30 22.81
C HIS A 165 4.55 3.09 22.57
N HIS A 166 3.94 2.97 21.38
CA HIS A 166 3.01 1.88 21.03
C HIS A 166 1.79 1.76 21.96
N ILE A 167 1.36 2.87 22.59
CA ILE A 167 0.14 2.93 23.40
C ILE A 167 -1.09 2.90 22.49
N ILE A 168 -1.00 3.57 21.34
CA ILE A 168 -2.00 3.53 20.28
C ILE A 168 -1.40 2.97 18.99
N TYR A 169 -2.26 2.35 18.19
CA TYR A 169 -1.90 1.78 16.90
C TYR A 169 -2.87 2.28 15.84
N THR A 170 -2.33 2.76 14.71
CA THR A 170 -3.13 3.10 13.54
C THR A 170 -3.00 2.00 12.50
N HIS A 171 -4.09 1.29 12.24
CA HIS A 171 -4.12 0.22 11.25
C HIS A 171 -3.82 0.76 9.85
N ASP A 172 -2.97 0.05 9.11
CA ASP A 172 -2.55 0.41 7.75
C ASP A 172 -2.02 1.85 7.61
N GLU A 173 -1.39 2.41 8.65
CA GLU A 173 -0.92 3.80 8.70
C GLU A 173 -0.08 4.17 7.46
N ALA A 174 0.82 3.28 7.05
CA ALA A 174 1.68 3.47 5.88
C ALA A 174 0.91 3.45 4.55
N SER A 175 -0.28 2.88 4.56
CA SER A 175 -1.13 2.70 3.40
C SER A 175 -2.31 3.67 3.35
N THR A 176 -2.78 4.21 4.48
CA THR A 176 -3.91 5.15 4.51
C THR A 176 -3.58 6.48 3.83
N SER A 177 -4.54 7.04 3.12
CA SER A 177 -4.44 8.35 2.48
C SER A 177 -5.83 8.96 2.38
N VAL A 178 -5.94 10.24 2.63
CA VAL A 178 -7.21 10.98 2.42
C VAL A 178 -7.64 11.03 0.95
N LEU A 179 -6.74 10.66 0.03
CA LEU A 179 -6.97 10.69 -1.41
C LEU A 179 -7.41 9.34 -1.98
N LYS A 180 -7.30 8.25 -1.21
CA LYS A 180 -7.71 6.91 -1.65
C LYS A 180 -8.80 6.39 -0.72
N GLN A 181 -9.87 5.90 -1.29
CA GLN A 181 -10.89 5.17 -0.54
C GLN A 181 -10.33 3.85 -0.02
N TYR A 182 -10.85 3.38 1.11
CA TYR A 182 -10.33 2.17 1.74
C TYR A 182 -10.75 0.92 0.95
N CYS A 183 -12.04 0.65 0.83
CA CYS A 183 -12.59 -0.45 0.06
C CYS A 183 -13.59 0.05 -0.97
N MET A 184 -13.84 -0.76 -2.00
CA MET A 184 -14.86 -0.47 -3.00
C MET A 184 -15.60 -1.75 -3.40
N ALA A 185 -16.87 -1.61 -3.76
CA ALA A 185 -17.65 -2.64 -4.44
C ALA A 185 -17.78 -2.26 -5.92
N ALA A 186 -17.62 -3.23 -6.81
CA ALA A 186 -17.75 -3.05 -8.24
C ALA A 186 -18.94 -3.84 -8.79
N SER A 187 -19.80 -3.17 -9.54
CA SER A 187 -20.76 -3.83 -10.40
C SER A 187 -20.04 -4.35 -11.65
N LEU A 188 -20.31 -5.59 -12.04
CA LEU A 188 -19.78 -6.17 -13.27
C LEU A 188 -20.70 -5.91 -14.48
N TYR A 189 -21.84 -5.26 -14.28
CA TYR A 189 -22.78 -4.97 -15.36
C TYR A 189 -22.20 -4.06 -16.47
N PRO A 190 -21.48 -2.96 -16.11
CA PRO A 190 -20.82 -2.14 -17.13
C PRO A 190 -19.77 -2.94 -17.93
N LEU A 191 -19.03 -3.86 -17.28
CA LEU A 191 -18.09 -4.74 -17.97
C LEU A 191 -18.79 -5.65 -19.00
N MET A 192 -19.99 -6.13 -18.67
CA MET A 192 -20.78 -6.97 -19.59
C MET A 192 -21.27 -6.18 -20.82
N LEU A 193 -21.51 -4.88 -20.69
CA LEU A 193 -22.00 -4.01 -21.77
C LEU A 193 -20.87 -3.43 -22.63
N GLU A 194 -19.78 -3.02 -22.02
CA GLU A 194 -18.78 -2.16 -22.67
C GLU A 194 -17.35 -2.74 -22.57
N GLY A 195 -17.16 -3.73 -21.71
CA GLY A 195 -15.84 -4.24 -21.37
C GLY A 195 -15.12 -3.39 -20.33
N VAL A 196 -13.87 -3.71 -20.04
CA VAL A 196 -13.03 -2.92 -19.14
C VAL A 196 -12.53 -1.68 -19.89
N GLY A 197 -13.19 -0.55 -19.67
CA GLY A 197 -12.67 0.75 -20.11
C GLY A 197 -11.35 1.06 -19.39
N ASN A 198 -10.37 1.56 -20.13
CA ASN A 198 -9.14 2.04 -19.56
C ASN A 198 -9.06 3.57 -19.59
N ILE A 199 -7.97 4.08 -19.01
CA ILE A 199 -7.72 5.50 -18.77
C ILE A 199 -7.63 6.31 -20.06
N ASP A 200 -7.27 5.72 -21.21
CA ASP A 200 -6.97 6.43 -22.46
C ASP A 200 -7.90 6.05 -23.63
N GLY A 201 -9.11 5.59 -23.32
CA GLY A 201 -10.11 5.24 -24.33
C GLY A 201 -9.84 3.95 -25.09
N VAL A 202 -8.83 3.16 -24.71
CA VAL A 202 -8.62 1.82 -25.24
C VAL A 202 -9.53 0.86 -24.49
N THR A 203 -10.50 0.28 -25.17
CA THR A 203 -11.39 -0.73 -24.61
C THR A 203 -11.32 -2.02 -25.45
N PRO A 204 -11.26 -3.20 -24.80
CA PRO A 204 -11.32 -4.48 -25.51
C PRO A 204 -12.73 -4.79 -26.03
N GLY A 205 -13.72 -3.94 -25.71
CA GLY A 205 -15.13 -4.26 -25.90
C GLY A 205 -15.67 -5.26 -24.88
N PRO A 206 -16.97 -5.58 -24.91
CA PRO A 206 -17.55 -6.56 -24.00
C PRO A 206 -16.93 -7.95 -24.19
N PRO A 207 -16.78 -8.74 -23.12
CA PRO A 207 -16.34 -10.12 -23.23
C PRO A 207 -17.30 -10.95 -24.10
N ASN A 208 -16.76 -11.87 -24.90
CA ASN A 208 -17.57 -12.74 -25.77
C ASN A 208 -17.71 -14.18 -25.27
N ASP A 209 -16.84 -14.58 -24.32
CA ASP A 209 -16.77 -15.94 -23.80
C ASP A 209 -16.27 -15.96 -22.34
N LEU A 210 -16.27 -17.12 -21.70
CA LEU A 210 -15.79 -17.33 -20.33
C LEU A 210 -14.35 -16.90 -20.13
N ARG A 211 -13.49 -17.11 -21.11
CA ARG A 211 -12.07 -16.83 -21.03
C ARG A 211 -11.83 -15.32 -21.06
N SER A 212 -12.44 -14.63 -22.01
CA SER A 212 -12.34 -13.16 -22.13
C SER A 212 -12.96 -12.48 -20.93
N PHE A 213 -14.09 -12.99 -20.41
CA PHE A 213 -14.69 -12.49 -19.18
C PHE A 213 -13.73 -12.62 -17.99
N SER A 214 -13.17 -13.80 -17.74
CA SER A 214 -12.24 -14.03 -16.62
C SER A 214 -11.00 -13.14 -16.71
N GLY A 215 -10.47 -12.93 -17.93
CA GLY A 215 -9.35 -12.03 -18.17
C GLY A 215 -9.71 -10.57 -17.87
N GLN A 216 -10.85 -10.11 -18.38
CA GLN A 216 -11.29 -8.72 -18.13
C GLN A 216 -11.65 -8.45 -16.67
N VAL A 217 -12.30 -9.39 -15.96
CA VAL A 217 -12.56 -9.24 -14.52
C VAL A 217 -11.25 -9.16 -13.73
N THR A 218 -10.26 -9.97 -14.07
CA THR A 218 -8.94 -9.91 -13.46
C THR A 218 -8.31 -8.53 -13.67
N ASN A 219 -8.32 -8.01 -14.90
CA ASN A 219 -7.80 -6.68 -15.21
C ASN A 219 -8.57 -5.57 -14.45
N LEU A 220 -9.90 -5.68 -14.36
CA LEU A 220 -10.72 -4.76 -13.59
C LEU A 220 -10.31 -4.75 -12.11
N VAL A 221 -10.07 -5.92 -11.51
CA VAL A 221 -9.60 -6.01 -10.12
C VAL A 221 -8.26 -5.29 -9.96
N PHE A 222 -7.30 -5.47 -10.87
CA PHE A 222 -6.02 -4.75 -10.81
C PHE A 222 -6.19 -3.25 -10.97
N LEU A 223 -7.04 -2.80 -11.90
CA LEU A 223 -7.33 -1.39 -12.11
C LEU A 223 -7.95 -0.75 -10.86
N LEU A 224 -9.01 -1.34 -10.31
CA LEU A 224 -9.69 -0.83 -9.13
C LEU A 224 -8.82 -0.90 -7.87
N SER A 225 -8.05 -1.98 -7.72
CA SER A 225 -7.11 -2.13 -6.59
C SER A 225 -6.00 -1.09 -6.59
N SER A 226 -5.70 -0.47 -7.73
CA SER A 226 -4.76 0.64 -7.79
C SER A 226 -5.30 1.92 -7.13
N GLN A 227 -6.62 2.06 -7.08
CA GLN A 227 -7.32 3.26 -6.60
C GLN A 227 -7.84 3.13 -5.17
N CYS A 228 -7.92 1.92 -4.62
CA CYS A 228 -8.31 1.69 -3.23
C CYS A 228 -7.17 1.06 -2.42
N LYS A 229 -7.32 1.06 -1.10
CA LYS A 229 -6.31 0.50 -0.19
C LYS A 229 -6.66 -0.88 0.33
N GLY A 230 -7.93 -1.10 0.57
CA GLY A 230 -8.47 -2.36 1.05
C GLY A 230 -8.97 -3.26 -0.09
N ALA A 231 -10.12 -3.84 0.09
CA ALA A 231 -10.68 -4.84 -0.80
C ALA A 231 -11.46 -4.23 -1.98
N VAL A 232 -11.42 -4.96 -3.11
CA VAL A 232 -12.35 -4.82 -4.22
C VAL A 232 -13.38 -5.94 -4.11
N ALA A 233 -14.62 -5.61 -3.80
CA ALA A 233 -15.71 -6.57 -3.69
C ALA A 233 -16.41 -6.75 -5.04
N LEU A 234 -16.53 -8.00 -5.48
CA LEU A 234 -17.23 -8.40 -6.70
C LEU A 234 -18.52 -9.14 -6.32
N GLY A 235 -19.49 -8.41 -5.77
CA GLY A 235 -20.74 -9.01 -5.31
C GLY A 235 -21.47 -9.82 -6.38
N GLY A 236 -21.55 -9.30 -7.61
CA GLY A 236 -22.19 -9.94 -8.74
C GLY A 236 -21.35 -10.95 -9.53
N TYR A 237 -20.21 -11.43 -9.01
CA TYR A 237 -19.31 -12.31 -9.78
C TYR A 237 -19.97 -13.54 -10.37
N PHE A 238 -20.70 -14.29 -9.56
CA PHE A 238 -21.38 -15.51 -10.03
C PHE A 238 -22.54 -15.22 -10.98
N ILE A 239 -23.21 -14.08 -10.80
CA ILE A 239 -24.28 -13.62 -11.70
C ILE A 239 -23.71 -13.34 -13.09
N ALA A 240 -22.64 -12.54 -13.16
CA ALA A 240 -22.01 -12.21 -14.43
C ALA A 240 -21.36 -13.43 -15.08
N LEU A 241 -20.66 -14.28 -14.32
CA LEU A 241 -20.06 -15.50 -14.84
C LEU A 241 -21.11 -16.46 -15.44
N ASN A 242 -22.27 -16.60 -14.79
CA ASN A 242 -23.36 -17.42 -15.28
C ASN A 242 -23.86 -16.99 -16.65
N TYR A 243 -23.88 -15.70 -16.95
CA TYR A 243 -24.27 -15.18 -18.27
C TYR A 243 -23.38 -15.75 -19.37
N TYR A 244 -22.06 -15.76 -19.19
CA TYR A 244 -21.13 -16.31 -20.19
C TYR A 244 -21.15 -17.83 -20.22
N ILE A 245 -21.46 -18.51 -19.12
CA ILE A 245 -21.69 -19.96 -19.12
C ILE A 245 -22.93 -20.30 -19.94
N ILE A 246 -24.00 -19.51 -19.79
CA ILE A 246 -25.23 -19.68 -20.58
C ILE A 246 -24.95 -19.46 -22.07
N ALA A 247 -24.18 -18.44 -22.41
CA ALA A 247 -23.83 -18.14 -23.81
C ALA A 247 -23.07 -19.28 -24.50
N GLU A 248 -22.18 -19.99 -23.77
CA GLU A 248 -21.38 -21.08 -24.32
C GLU A 248 -22.08 -22.45 -24.28
N PHE A 249 -22.83 -22.76 -23.19
CA PHE A 249 -23.33 -24.10 -22.93
C PHE A 249 -24.86 -24.20 -22.83
N GLY A 250 -25.53 -23.05 -22.96
CA GLY A 250 -26.99 -22.97 -22.89
C GLY A 250 -27.52 -22.84 -21.44
N PRO A 251 -28.82 -22.51 -21.29
CA PRO A 251 -29.40 -22.12 -19.99
C PRO A 251 -29.39 -23.22 -18.91
N LYS A 252 -29.41 -24.48 -19.32
CA LYS A 252 -29.37 -25.66 -18.43
C LYS A 252 -28.00 -26.30 -18.33
N TRP A 253 -26.94 -25.53 -18.44
CA TRP A 253 -25.55 -26.00 -18.36
C TRP A 253 -25.28 -26.81 -17.06
N TYR A 254 -25.94 -26.51 -15.97
CA TYR A 254 -25.78 -27.17 -14.66
C TYR A 254 -26.24 -28.65 -14.68
N GLU A 255 -27.02 -29.05 -15.67
CA GLU A 255 -27.40 -30.48 -15.92
C GLU A 255 -26.34 -31.21 -16.77
N LYS A 256 -25.37 -30.46 -17.32
CA LYS A 256 -24.40 -30.96 -18.29
C LYS A 256 -22.96 -30.92 -17.83
N LEU A 257 -22.71 -30.74 -16.52
CA LEU A 257 -21.35 -30.53 -15.97
C LEU A 257 -20.36 -31.65 -16.40
N ASP A 258 -20.80 -32.87 -16.47
CA ASP A 258 -19.99 -34.03 -16.86
C ASP A 258 -20.07 -34.37 -18.38
N VAL A 259 -20.81 -33.58 -19.14
CA VAL A 259 -20.91 -33.74 -20.57
C VAL A 259 -19.62 -33.27 -21.26
N VAL A 260 -19.04 -34.15 -22.07
CA VAL A 260 -17.85 -33.86 -22.87
C VAL A 260 -18.23 -32.96 -24.04
N VAL A 261 -17.57 -31.82 -24.14
CA VAL A 261 -17.69 -30.89 -25.26
C VAL A 261 -16.48 -31.09 -26.17
N THR A 262 -16.73 -31.48 -27.42
CA THR A 262 -15.69 -31.54 -28.45
C THR A 262 -15.56 -30.16 -29.10
N ASN A 263 -14.43 -29.50 -28.91
CA ASN A 263 -14.11 -28.33 -29.70
C ASN A 263 -13.30 -28.73 -30.91
N ASP A 264 -13.67 -28.31 -32.11
CA ASP A 264 -13.10 -28.72 -33.41
C ASP A 264 -11.58 -28.51 -33.56
N HIS A 265 -10.95 -27.79 -32.57
CA HIS A 265 -9.52 -27.47 -32.57
C HIS A 265 -8.70 -28.11 -31.45
N ALA A 266 -9.29 -28.90 -30.58
CA ALA A 266 -8.54 -29.50 -29.46
C ALA A 266 -8.79 -31.04 -29.41
N TYR A 267 -7.72 -31.79 -29.59
CA TYR A 267 -7.69 -33.26 -29.34
C TYR A 267 -7.93 -33.64 -27.86
N ILE A 268 -8.26 -32.70 -27.01
CA ILE A 268 -8.47 -32.89 -25.59
C ILE A 268 -9.97 -32.88 -25.31
N LYS A 269 -10.50 -34.01 -24.88
CA LYS A 269 -11.88 -34.11 -24.37
C LYS A 269 -11.99 -33.39 -23.02
N ARG A 270 -12.80 -32.35 -23.00
CA ARG A 270 -13.09 -31.57 -21.75
C ARG A 270 -14.58 -31.57 -21.48
N THR A 271 -14.97 -31.64 -20.24
CA THR A 271 -16.36 -31.47 -19.82
C THR A 271 -16.73 -30.00 -19.67
N VAL A 272 -18.02 -29.67 -19.66
CA VAL A 272 -18.54 -28.33 -19.36
C VAL A 272 -17.96 -27.86 -18.02
N GLY A 273 -17.94 -28.74 -16.99
CA GLY A 273 -17.35 -28.45 -15.69
C GLY A 273 -15.86 -28.12 -15.75
N ASP A 274 -15.10 -28.68 -16.69
CA ASP A 274 -13.67 -28.39 -16.86
C ASP A 274 -13.44 -27.00 -17.46
N PHE A 275 -14.29 -26.57 -18.40
CA PHE A 275 -14.26 -25.20 -18.93
C PHE A 275 -14.57 -24.15 -17.83
N ILE A 276 -15.60 -24.43 -17.02
CA ILE A 276 -15.95 -23.55 -15.90
C ILE A 276 -14.81 -23.49 -14.86
N LYS A 277 -14.19 -24.64 -14.52
CA LYS A 277 -13.02 -24.67 -13.64
C LYS A 277 -11.83 -23.88 -14.21
N GLU A 278 -11.64 -23.89 -15.52
CA GLU A 278 -10.58 -23.12 -16.16
C GLU A 278 -10.81 -21.59 -15.99
N ALA A 279 -12.06 -21.15 -16.14
CA ALA A 279 -12.43 -19.75 -15.83
C ALA A 279 -12.17 -19.41 -14.36
N PHE A 280 -12.51 -20.30 -13.43
CA PHE A 280 -12.17 -20.13 -12.01
C PHE A 280 -10.66 -20.01 -11.78
N LYS A 281 -9.88 -20.90 -12.41
CA LYS A 281 -8.42 -20.87 -12.31
C LYS A 281 -7.85 -19.55 -12.80
N GLN A 282 -8.25 -19.11 -13.98
CA GLN A 282 -7.77 -17.88 -14.57
C GLN A 282 -8.02 -16.68 -13.65
N PHE A 283 -9.23 -16.59 -13.08
CA PHE A 283 -9.55 -15.54 -12.12
C PHE A 283 -8.76 -15.68 -10.82
N VAL A 284 -8.84 -16.84 -10.15
CA VAL A 284 -8.24 -17.04 -8.82
C VAL A 284 -6.72 -16.91 -8.87
N TRP A 285 -6.04 -17.49 -9.83
CA TRP A 285 -4.59 -17.33 -9.92
C TRP A 285 -4.19 -15.93 -10.36
N GLY A 286 -4.97 -15.27 -11.22
CA GLY A 286 -4.75 -13.89 -11.59
C GLY A 286 -4.74 -12.97 -10.38
N ILE A 287 -5.79 -13.00 -9.56
CA ILE A 287 -5.91 -12.12 -8.38
C ILE A 287 -4.96 -12.48 -7.21
N ASN A 288 -4.32 -13.64 -7.24
CA ASN A 288 -3.30 -14.00 -6.25
C ASN A 288 -1.87 -13.62 -6.69
N GLN A 289 -1.71 -13.00 -7.86
CA GLN A 289 -0.42 -12.46 -8.25
C GLN A 289 -0.13 -11.13 -7.56
N PRO A 290 1.12 -10.88 -7.18
CA PRO A 290 1.50 -9.61 -6.57
C PRO A 290 1.38 -8.46 -7.58
N ALA A 291 0.90 -7.32 -7.12
CA ALA A 291 0.73 -6.11 -7.92
C ALA A 291 1.66 -5.00 -7.42
N GLY A 292 2.47 -4.42 -8.31
CA GLY A 292 3.39 -3.34 -7.97
C GLY A 292 2.69 -2.10 -7.40
N ASN A 293 1.52 -1.74 -7.93
CA ASN A 293 0.70 -0.63 -7.45
C ASN A 293 0.05 -0.89 -6.06
N ARG A 294 0.13 -2.10 -5.55
CA ARG A 294 -0.35 -2.56 -4.24
C ARG A 294 0.79 -2.84 -3.26
N SER A 295 1.91 -2.20 -3.41
CA SER A 295 3.08 -2.48 -2.58
C SER A 295 3.47 -3.96 -2.62
N TYR A 296 3.47 -4.53 -3.81
CA TYR A 296 3.81 -5.92 -4.09
C TYR A 296 2.93 -6.94 -3.34
N GLN A 297 1.70 -6.57 -3.03
CA GLN A 297 0.69 -7.47 -2.47
C GLN A 297 -0.32 -7.87 -3.54
N SER A 298 -0.91 -9.05 -3.39
CA SER A 298 -2.03 -9.45 -4.22
C SER A 298 -3.24 -8.53 -3.98
N PRO A 299 -4.06 -8.23 -5.00
CA PRO A 299 -5.28 -7.46 -4.82
C PRO A 299 -6.25 -8.14 -3.84
N PHE A 300 -6.66 -7.45 -2.79
CA PHE A 300 -7.69 -7.94 -1.89
C PHE A 300 -9.01 -8.00 -2.63
N THR A 301 -9.52 -9.19 -2.84
CA THR A 301 -10.72 -9.42 -3.64
C THR A 301 -11.71 -10.26 -2.87
N ASN A 302 -12.98 -9.85 -2.91
CA ASN A 302 -14.09 -10.59 -2.29
C ASN A 302 -15.07 -11.04 -3.37
N VAL A 303 -15.63 -12.23 -3.20
CA VAL A 303 -16.83 -12.70 -3.92
C VAL A 303 -17.92 -13.05 -2.93
N SER A 304 -19.18 -12.84 -3.31
CA SER A 304 -20.32 -13.05 -2.45
C SER A 304 -21.11 -14.30 -2.86
N TYR A 305 -21.57 -15.01 -1.86
CA TYR A 305 -22.51 -16.13 -1.98
C TYR A 305 -23.86 -15.69 -1.42
N TYR A 306 -24.91 -16.13 -2.04
CA TYR A 306 -26.28 -15.78 -1.67
C TYR A 306 -27.08 -17.03 -1.36
N ASP A 307 -28.02 -16.93 -0.41
CA ASP A 307 -29.14 -17.84 -0.32
C ASP A 307 -30.25 -17.43 -1.29
N HIS A 308 -31.31 -18.22 -1.34
CA HIS A 308 -32.43 -17.96 -2.25
C HIS A 308 -33.18 -16.65 -1.94
N THR A 309 -33.36 -16.36 -0.67
CA THR A 309 -34.08 -15.14 -0.23
C THR A 309 -33.31 -13.88 -0.57
N TYR A 310 -32.04 -13.88 -0.25
CA TYR A 310 -31.14 -12.74 -0.53
C TYR A 310 -30.92 -12.55 -2.03
N PHE A 311 -30.76 -13.67 -2.77
CA PHE A 311 -30.68 -13.64 -4.24
C PHE A 311 -31.90 -12.96 -4.86
N ASN A 312 -33.12 -13.36 -4.48
CA ASN A 312 -34.35 -12.79 -4.99
C ASN A 312 -34.49 -11.31 -4.62
N SER A 313 -34.08 -10.93 -3.42
CA SER A 313 -34.11 -9.54 -2.96
C SER A 313 -33.23 -8.61 -3.79
N ILE A 314 -32.04 -9.07 -4.21
CA ILE A 314 -31.08 -8.24 -4.95
C ILE A 314 -31.19 -8.39 -6.45
N PHE A 315 -31.38 -9.63 -6.94
CA PHE A 315 -31.34 -9.96 -8.36
C PHE A 315 -32.67 -10.42 -8.93
N GLY A 316 -33.76 -10.35 -8.17
CA GLY A 316 -35.08 -10.77 -8.67
C GLY A 316 -35.59 -9.93 -9.83
N GLU A 317 -35.19 -8.67 -9.91
CA GLU A 317 -35.51 -7.77 -11.03
C GLU A 317 -34.28 -7.46 -11.91
N PHE A 318 -33.21 -8.23 -11.78
CA PHE A 318 -32.02 -8.03 -12.59
C PHE A 318 -32.16 -8.72 -13.95
N TYR A 319 -31.79 -8.01 -15.01
CA TYR A 319 -31.75 -8.53 -16.37
C TYR A 319 -30.33 -8.49 -16.93
N TYR A 320 -29.96 -9.56 -17.60
CA TYR A 320 -28.73 -9.61 -18.39
C TYR A 320 -28.80 -8.66 -19.61
N PRO A 321 -27.68 -8.36 -20.28
CA PRO A 321 -27.67 -7.51 -21.47
C PRO A 321 -28.59 -7.97 -22.60
N ASP A 322 -28.87 -9.26 -22.69
CA ASP A 322 -29.76 -9.89 -23.68
C ASP A 322 -31.25 -9.89 -23.24
N GLY A 323 -31.58 -9.31 -22.09
CA GLY A 323 -32.93 -9.27 -21.55
C GLY A 323 -33.38 -10.52 -20.79
N THR A 324 -32.54 -11.54 -20.68
CA THR A 324 -32.85 -12.73 -19.85
C THR A 324 -32.56 -12.48 -18.38
N GLN A 325 -33.09 -13.32 -17.48
CA GLN A 325 -32.88 -13.24 -16.05
C GLN A 325 -32.04 -14.39 -15.53
N PRO A 326 -31.24 -14.20 -14.46
CA PRO A 326 -30.53 -15.30 -13.82
C PRO A 326 -31.50 -16.25 -13.12
N GLU A 327 -31.33 -17.54 -13.34
CA GLU A 327 -32.07 -18.61 -12.65
C GLU A 327 -31.35 -18.98 -11.34
N TRP A 328 -32.07 -18.96 -10.23
CA TRP A 328 -31.51 -19.33 -8.90
C TRP A 328 -30.79 -20.66 -8.91
N LYS A 329 -31.37 -21.69 -9.54
CA LYS A 329 -30.78 -23.04 -9.58
C LYS A 329 -29.41 -23.05 -10.27
N ALA A 330 -29.23 -22.26 -11.31
CA ALA A 330 -27.95 -22.09 -11.98
C ALA A 330 -26.92 -21.40 -11.06
N ILE A 331 -27.34 -20.34 -10.38
CA ILE A 331 -26.47 -19.57 -9.47
C ILE A 331 -26.08 -20.43 -8.26
N ASP A 332 -27.03 -21.10 -7.61
CA ASP A 332 -26.74 -21.99 -6.47
C ASP A 332 -25.78 -23.11 -6.84
N THR A 333 -25.99 -23.73 -8.02
CA THR A 333 -25.10 -24.77 -8.54
C THR A 333 -23.69 -24.21 -8.78
N LEU A 334 -23.58 -23.02 -9.37
CA LEU A 334 -22.30 -22.38 -9.67
C LEU A 334 -21.52 -22.03 -8.40
N GLN A 335 -22.20 -21.45 -7.42
CA GLN A 335 -21.62 -21.10 -6.12
C GLN A 335 -21.08 -22.35 -5.41
N ARG A 336 -21.86 -23.41 -5.35
CA ARG A 336 -21.46 -24.68 -4.73
C ARG A 336 -20.32 -25.35 -5.48
N PHE A 337 -20.32 -25.27 -6.81
CA PHE A 337 -19.28 -25.83 -7.66
C PHE A 337 -17.94 -25.10 -7.45
N PHE A 338 -17.97 -23.75 -7.40
CA PHE A 338 -16.81 -22.95 -7.07
C PHE A 338 -16.28 -23.26 -5.67
N MET A 339 -17.15 -23.27 -4.67
CA MET A 339 -16.77 -23.51 -3.28
C MET A 339 -16.09 -24.88 -3.09
N LYS A 340 -16.64 -25.95 -3.69
CA LYS A 340 -16.05 -27.29 -3.65
C LYS A 340 -14.68 -27.31 -4.33
N TRP A 341 -14.57 -26.69 -5.50
CA TRP A 341 -13.32 -26.62 -6.24
C TRP A 341 -12.27 -25.79 -5.50
N PHE A 342 -12.63 -24.62 -5.01
CA PHE A 342 -11.73 -23.71 -4.34
C PHE A 342 -11.22 -24.26 -3.00
N ASN A 343 -12.09 -24.86 -2.21
CA ASN A 343 -11.70 -25.53 -0.97
C ASN A 343 -10.73 -26.68 -1.22
N LYS A 344 -10.96 -27.49 -2.24
CA LYS A 344 -10.03 -28.57 -2.62
C LYS A 344 -8.68 -28.00 -3.04
N LEU A 345 -8.65 -26.91 -3.80
CA LEU A 345 -7.42 -26.26 -4.25
C LEU A 345 -6.60 -25.69 -3.07
N ARG A 346 -7.27 -25.08 -2.11
CA ARG A 346 -6.63 -24.52 -0.90
C ARG A 346 -5.98 -25.55 0.02
N LEU A 347 -6.32 -26.82 -0.11
CA LEU A 347 -5.61 -27.91 0.61
C LEU A 347 -4.21 -28.15 0.06
N THR A 348 -3.92 -27.72 -1.16
CA THR A 348 -2.65 -27.98 -1.85
C THR A 348 -1.87 -26.72 -2.18
N GLN A 349 -2.51 -25.54 -2.14
CA GLN A 349 -1.93 -24.26 -2.52
C GLN A 349 -2.30 -23.18 -1.51
N VAL A 350 -1.36 -22.29 -1.22
CA VAL A 350 -1.62 -21.12 -0.39
C VAL A 350 -2.27 -20.05 -1.26
N LEU A 351 -3.60 -19.97 -1.21
CA LEU A 351 -4.39 -18.96 -1.92
C LEU A 351 -5.12 -18.10 -0.90
N THR A 352 -4.83 -16.80 -0.91
CA THR A 352 -5.45 -15.86 0.02
C THR A 352 -6.79 -15.36 -0.50
N PHE A 353 -6.91 -15.17 -1.81
CA PHE A 353 -8.08 -14.59 -2.45
C PHE A 353 -8.76 -15.54 -3.44
N PRO A 354 -10.05 -15.36 -3.71
CA PRO A 354 -10.94 -14.37 -3.09
C PRO A 354 -11.34 -14.74 -1.65
N VAL A 355 -11.62 -13.70 -0.83
CA VAL A 355 -12.33 -13.89 0.43
C VAL A 355 -13.80 -14.18 0.10
N ASN A 356 -14.34 -15.23 0.70
CA ASN A 356 -15.71 -15.66 0.47
C ASN A 356 -16.63 -15.01 1.52
N ILE A 357 -17.63 -14.26 1.07
CA ILE A 357 -18.62 -13.61 1.92
C ILE A 357 -19.97 -14.28 1.69
N SER A 358 -20.56 -14.84 2.75
CA SER A 358 -21.92 -15.38 2.69
C SER A 358 -22.90 -14.32 3.16
N ALA A 359 -23.94 -14.09 2.37
CA ALA A 359 -25.10 -13.28 2.71
C ALA A 359 -26.33 -14.19 2.77
N ALA A 360 -26.96 -14.20 3.92
CA ALA A 360 -28.14 -15.01 4.23
C ALA A 360 -29.20 -14.13 4.90
#